data_51f701180d5cc6bbd634bba73551c287
#
_entry.id   51f701180d5cc6bbd634bba73551c287
#
_cell.length_a   1.000
_cell.length_b   1.000
_cell.length_c   1.000
_cell.angle_alpha   90.00
_cell.angle_beta   90.00
_cell.angle_gamma   90.00
#
_symmetry.space_group_name_H-M   'P 1'
#
loop_
_entity.id
_entity.type
_entity.pdbx_description
1 polymer ?
#
loop_
_entity_poly.entity_id
_entity_poly.type
_entity_poly.pdbx_seq_one_letter_code
_entity_poly.pdbx_strand_id
1 'polypeptide(L)'
;MADGPVNVDDLEWTEHDHGDRQFRRKQLADAAGGEALGTSLYEVPAGKRLWVRHYHEGNEESIYVLDGGGTLYLGPDETEHALEAGDYVALPAGEASTHDIEAGEAGLRLLMSGTMEEPDITVYPDRDMVGLYAGSAPGGDSEERSLSTYLDLHAELDYWDD
;
A
#
# COMPACT_ATOMS: atom_id res chain seq x y z
N MET A 1 -18.72 -7.16 12.61
CA MET A 1 -18.56 -7.66 14.02
C MET A 1 -17.29 -8.47 14.04
N ALA A 2 -16.41 -8.25 14.99
CA ALA A 2 -15.14 -8.98 15.05
C ALA A 2 -15.41 -10.48 15.30
N ASP A 3 -14.87 -11.33 14.44
CA ASP A 3 -15.07 -12.79 14.48
C ASP A 3 -14.09 -13.52 15.43
N GLY A 4 -13.23 -12.78 16.10
CA GLY A 4 -12.23 -13.27 17.05
C GLY A 4 -10.81 -13.18 16.48
N PRO A 5 -9.81 -13.73 17.15
CA PRO A 5 -8.43 -13.69 16.70
C PRO A 5 -8.24 -14.61 15.47
N VAL A 6 -7.48 -14.12 14.50
CA VAL A 6 -7.06 -14.86 13.32
C VAL A 6 -5.57 -15.13 13.41
N ASN A 7 -5.15 -16.38 13.18
CA ASN A 7 -3.73 -16.70 13.08
C ASN A 7 -3.25 -16.57 11.65
N VAL A 8 -2.12 -15.92 11.48
CA VAL A 8 -1.50 -15.69 10.17
C VAL A 8 -1.19 -17.00 9.43
N ASP A 9 -0.92 -18.09 10.15
CA ASP A 9 -0.63 -19.40 9.56
C ASP A 9 -1.87 -20.08 8.96
N ASP A 10 -3.06 -19.64 9.36
CA ASP A 10 -4.34 -20.15 8.84
C ASP A 10 -4.80 -19.41 7.57
N LEU A 11 -4.10 -18.36 7.17
CA LEU A 11 -4.47 -17.55 5.99
C LEU A 11 -3.64 -17.95 4.75
N GLU A 12 -4.29 -17.88 3.59
CA GLU A 12 -3.62 -18.09 2.31
C GLU A 12 -2.87 -16.83 1.85
N TRP A 13 -1.77 -17.06 1.11
CA TRP A 13 -1.03 -16.00 0.46
C TRP A 13 -1.65 -15.59 -0.86
N THR A 14 -1.75 -14.29 -1.10
CA THR A 14 -1.98 -13.74 -2.44
C THR A 14 -0.63 -13.34 -3.03
N GLU A 15 -0.28 -13.92 -4.16
CA GLU A 15 0.98 -13.68 -4.86
C GLU A 15 0.83 -12.52 -5.86
N HIS A 16 1.85 -11.66 -5.92
CA HIS A 16 1.98 -10.57 -6.89
C HIS A 16 3.33 -10.69 -7.58
N ASP A 17 3.33 -10.80 -8.92
CA ASP A 17 4.53 -10.89 -9.74
C ASP A 17 4.37 -10.01 -10.99
N HIS A 18 5.03 -8.86 -10.96
CA HIS A 18 5.04 -7.87 -12.03
C HIS A 18 6.48 -7.40 -12.32
N GLY A 19 7.38 -8.37 -12.51
CA GLY A 19 8.80 -8.12 -12.79
C GLY A 19 9.59 -7.70 -11.53
N ASP A 20 9.97 -6.42 -11.43
CA ASP A 20 10.71 -5.93 -10.27
C ASP A 20 9.82 -5.83 -9.01
N ARG A 21 8.51 -5.74 -9.21
CA ARG A 21 7.53 -5.72 -8.13
C ARG A 21 7.01 -7.13 -7.92
N GLN A 22 7.59 -7.78 -6.94
CA GLN A 22 7.26 -9.16 -6.59
C GLN A 22 7.17 -9.30 -5.08
N PHE A 23 6.01 -9.73 -4.59
CA PHE A 23 5.73 -9.91 -3.17
C PHE A 23 4.52 -10.80 -2.97
N ARG A 24 4.30 -11.23 -1.74
CA ARG A 24 3.07 -11.92 -1.34
C ARG A 24 2.45 -11.25 -0.11
N ARG A 25 1.14 -11.39 0.01
CA ARG A 25 0.33 -10.65 0.97
C ARG A 25 -0.69 -11.55 1.66
N LYS A 26 -0.92 -11.33 2.97
CA LYS A 26 -2.07 -11.84 3.73
C LYS A 26 -2.83 -10.66 4.33
N GLN A 27 -4.13 -10.57 4.08
CA GLN A 27 -5.00 -9.50 4.61
C GLN A 27 -5.50 -9.89 6.00
N LEU A 28 -4.85 -9.38 7.05
CA LEU A 28 -5.11 -9.78 8.43
C LEU A 28 -6.38 -9.12 8.99
N ALA A 29 -6.53 -7.82 8.75
CA ALA A 29 -7.67 -7.06 9.27
C ALA A 29 -8.98 -7.51 8.64
N ASP A 30 -9.00 -7.72 7.34
CA ASP A 30 -10.15 -8.23 6.60
C ASP A 30 -10.58 -9.60 7.14
N ALA A 31 -9.64 -10.54 7.26
CA ALA A 31 -9.91 -11.87 7.82
C ALA A 31 -10.42 -11.85 9.26
N ALA A 32 -10.08 -10.81 10.04
CA ALA A 32 -10.50 -10.65 11.43
C ALA A 32 -11.77 -9.78 11.58
N GLY A 33 -12.40 -9.35 10.48
CA GLY A 33 -13.58 -8.49 10.49
C GLY A 33 -13.27 -7.03 10.83
N GLY A 34 -12.09 -6.53 10.45
CA GLY A 34 -11.72 -5.12 10.58
C GLY A 34 -12.47 -4.26 9.56
N GLU A 35 -12.91 -3.06 9.97
CA GLU A 35 -13.70 -2.15 9.12
C GLU A 35 -12.94 -0.85 8.79
N ALA A 36 -12.50 -0.12 9.82
CA ALA A 36 -11.89 1.20 9.67
C ALA A 36 -10.36 1.18 9.54
N LEU A 37 -9.73 0.05 9.84
CA LEU A 37 -8.30 -0.16 9.72
C LEU A 37 -8.03 -1.40 8.87
N GLY A 38 -7.23 -1.24 7.84
CA GLY A 38 -6.66 -2.33 7.08
C GLY A 38 -5.28 -2.70 7.63
N THR A 39 -4.97 -3.98 7.74
CA THR A 39 -3.62 -4.46 8.09
C THR A 39 -3.31 -5.70 7.28
N SER A 40 -2.16 -5.69 6.62
CA SER A 40 -1.68 -6.83 5.85
C SER A 40 -0.24 -7.17 6.20
N LEU A 41 0.04 -8.47 6.19
CA LEU A 41 1.41 -8.99 6.23
C LEU A 41 1.94 -9.11 4.81
N TYR A 42 3.15 -8.62 4.60
CA TYR A 42 3.86 -8.73 3.33
C TYR A 42 5.19 -9.46 3.48
N GLU A 43 5.53 -10.23 2.47
CA GLU A 43 6.87 -10.77 2.27
C GLU A 43 7.36 -10.37 0.87
N VAL A 44 8.53 -9.75 0.83
CA VAL A 44 9.17 -9.25 -0.39
C VAL A 44 10.49 -9.98 -0.58
N PRO A 45 10.69 -10.71 -1.68
CA PRO A 45 11.95 -11.39 -1.97
C PRO A 45 13.10 -10.40 -2.11
N ALA A 46 14.33 -10.90 -1.90
CA ALA A 46 15.56 -10.11 -2.03
C ALA A 46 15.63 -9.33 -3.36
N GLY A 47 15.93 -8.04 -3.28
CA GLY A 47 16.06 -7.15 -4.43
C GLY A 47 14.77 -6.83 -5.17
N LYS A 48 13.62 -7.23 -4.62
CA LYS A 48 12.32 -6.92 -5.20
C LYS A 48 11.67 -5.74 -4.49
N ARG A 49 10.71 -5.13 -5.18
CA ARG A 49 9.96 -3.97 -4.69
C ARG A 49 8.53 -4.34 -4.35
N LEU A 50 7.95 -3.58 -3.45
CA LEU A 50 6.55 -3.67 -3.07
C LEU A 50 5.66 -2.99 -4.13
N TRP A 51 4.62 -2.31 -3.74
CA TRP A 51 3.71 -1.58 -4.61
C TRP A 51 4.42 -0.49 -5.42
N VAL A 52 3.79 -0.04 -6.52
CA VAL A 52 4.28 1.12 -7.27
C VAL A 52 4.37 2.33 -6.36
N ARG A 53 5.42 3.15 -6.51
CA ARG A 53 5.63 4.39 -5.76
C ARG A 53 4.39 5.27 -5.81
N HIS A 54 3.86 5.64 -4.64
CA HIS A 54 2.60 6.34 -4.53
C HIS A 54 2.44 7.06 -3.19
N TYR A 55 1.38 7.86 -3.10
CA TYR A 55 0.82 8.37 -1.86
C TYR A 55 -0.70 8.42 -1.93
N HIS A 56 -1.35 8.51 -0.76
CA HIS A 56 -2.79 8.61 -0.61
C HIS A 56 -3.17 10.02 -0.19
N GLU A 57 -4.23 10.58 -0.78
CA GLU A 57 -4.77 11.88 -0.37
C GLU A 57 -5.73 11.76 0.83
N GLY A 58 -6.38 10.63 1.00
CA GLY A 58 -7.40 10.40 2.02
C GLY A 58 -7.00 9.45 3.14
N ASN A 59 -5.94 8.66 2.97
CA ASN A 59 -5.57 7.62 3.92
C ASN A 59 -4.18 7.83 4.52
N GLU A 60 -4.07 7.55 5.81
CA GLU A 60 -2.79 7.41 6.49
C GLU A 60 -2.40 5.94 6.51
N GLU A 61 -1.12 5.67 6.27
CA GLU A 61 -0.55 4.34 6.36
C GLU A 61 0.58 4.28 7.38
N SER A 62 0.93 3.08 7.79
CA SER A 62 2.11 2.82 8.59
C SER A 62 2.75 1.51 8.19
N ILE A 63 4.06 1.41 8.44
CA ILE A 63 4.86 0.22 8.19
C ILE A 63 5.53 -0.19 9.49
N TYR A 64 5.52 -1.47 9.78
CA TYR A 64 6.34 -2.06 10.85
C TYR A 64 7.14 -3.23 10.30
N VAL A 65 8.46 -3.13 10.38
CA VAL A 65 9.37 -4.16 9.87
C VAL A 65 9.49 -5.29 10.90
N LEU A 66 9.13 -6.50 10.49
CA LEU A 66 9.15 -7.69 11.33
C LEU A 66 10.48 -8.44 11.23
N ASP A 67 11.03 -8.56 10.02
CA ASP A 67 12.23 -9.33 9.75
C ASP A 67 12.87 -8.89 8.43
N GLY A 68 14.17 -9.12 8.27
CA GLY A 68 14.93 -8.68 7.11
C GLY A 68 15.22 -7.19 7.13
N GLY A 69 15.29 -6.59 5.96
CA GLY A 69 15.55 -5.17 5.80
C GLY A 69 15.52 -4.74 4.34
N GLY A 70 15.73 -3.46 4.11
CA GLY A 70 15.68 -2.90 2.77
C GLY A 70 15.88 -1.39 2.74
N THR A 71 15.34 -0.76 1.73
CA THR A 71 15.35 0.69 1.55
C THR A 71 13.94 1.22 1.37
N LEU A 72 13.60 2.23 2.14
CA LEU A 72 12.43 3.08 1.93
C LEU A 72 12.87 4.33 1.18
N TYR A 73 12.28 4.59 0.04
CA TYR A 73 12.38 5.84 -0.71
C TYR A 73 11.19 6.71 -0.30
N LEU A 74 11.43 7.80 0.42
CA LEU A 74 10.38 8.60 1.05
C LEU A 74 10.39 10.04 0.53
N GLY A 75 9.18 10.56 0.32
CA GLY A 75 8.93 11.93 -0.12
C GLY A 75 9.10 12.13 -1.63
N PRO A 76 8.78 13.35 -2.12
CA PRO A 76 8.93 13.71 -3.53
C PRO A 76 10.36 13.56 -4.04
N ASP A 77 11.35 13.85 -3.18
CA ASP A 77 12.79 13.81 -3.51
C ASP A 77 13.40 12.41 -3.36
N GLU A 78 12.60 11.38 -3.08
CA GLU A 78 13.05 9.99 -2.92
C GLU A 78 14.21 9.82 -1.92
N THR A 79 14.11 10.49 -0.77
CA THR A 79 15.14 10.35 0.27
C THR A 79 15.22 8.89 0.73
N GLU A 80 16.40 8.31 0.65
CA GLU A 80 16.65 6.93 1.03
C GLU A 80 16.77 6.76 2.55
N HIS A 81 16.04 5.82 3.09
CA HIS A 81 16.13 5.40 4.49
C HIS A 81 16.34 3.90 4.54
N ALA A 82 17.39 3.45 5.23
CA ALA A 82 17.56 2.03 5.50
C ALA A 82 16.44 1.55 6.46
N LEU A 83 15.90 0.38 6.16
CA LEU A 83 14.94 -0.32 7.01
C LEU A 83 15.57 -1.54 7.64
N GLU A 84 15.33 -1.74 8.94
CA GLU A 84 15.71 -2.94 9.66
C GLU A 84 14.58 -3.43 10.58
N ALA A 85 14.66 -4.67 11.04
CA ALA A 85 13.66 -5.25 11.92
C ALA A 85 13.46 -4.40 13.17
N GLY A 86 12.20 -4.06 13.48
CA GLY A 86 11.81 -3.18 14.59
C GLY A 86 11.52 -1.73 14.17
N ASP A 87 11.84 -1.34 12.94
CA ASP A 87 11.53 0.00 12.46
C ASP A 87 10.02 0.19 12.27
N TYR A 88 9.57 1.39 12.63
CA TYR A 88 8.21 1.87 12.39
C TYR A 88 8.23 3.16 11.57
N VAL A 89 7.42 3.22 10.54
CA VAL A 89 7.26 4.38 9.68
C VAL A 89 5.79 4.81 9.68
N ALA A 90 5.54 6.09 9.91
CA ALA A 90 4.23 6.71 9.69
C ALA A 90 4.21 7.43 8.35
N LEU A 91 3.14 7.25 7.60
CA LEU A 91 2.90 7.81 6.28
C LEU A 91 1.55 8.56 6.30
N PRO A 92 1.50 9.78 6.86
CA PRO A 92 0.29 10.60 6.81
C PRO A 92 -0.20 10.84 5.38
N ALA A 93 -1.46 11.14 5.21
CA ALA A 93 -2.01 11.48 3.89
C ALA A 93 -1.26 12.66 3.25
N GLY A 94 -1.09 12.62 1.93
CA GLY A 94 -0.49 13.67 1.13
C GLY A 94 0.90 13.36 0.59
N GLU A 95 1.35 14.21 -0.32
CA GLU A 95 2.55 14.04 -1.15
C GLU A 95 3.85 13.80 -0.35
N ALA A 96 3.97 14.40 0.84
CA ALA A 96 5.16 14.22 1.69
C ALA A 96 5.39 12.74 2.09
N SER A 97 4.36 11.92 2.03
CA SER A 97 4.40 10.48 2.29
C SER A 97 4.52 9.63 1.03
N THR A 98 4.86 10.21 -0.10
CA THR A 98 5.18 9.43 -1.31
C THR A 98 6.24 8.39 -0.96
N HIS A 99 5.97 7.11 -1.22
CA HIS A 99 6.87 6.05 -0.81
C HIS A 99 6.98 4.92 -1.82
N ASP A 100 8.15 4.28 -1.79
CA ASP A 100 8.48 3.02 -2.45
C ASP A 100 9.39 2.21 -1.53
N ILE A 101 9.31 0.89 -1.58
CA ILE A 101 10.08 0.00 -0.72
C ILE A 101 10.76 -1.07 -1.56
N GLU A 102 12.05 -1.23 -1.34
CA GLU A 102 12.87 -2.26 -1.95
C GLU A 102 13.47 -3.16 -0.86
N ALA A 103 13.28 -4.48 -1.00
CA ALA A 103 13.87 -5.44 -0.08
C ALA A 103 15.38 -5.58 -0.31
N GLY A 104 16.12 -5.65 0.77
CA GLY A 104 17.56 -5.95 0.76
C GLY A 104 17.88 -7.42 0.45
N GLU A 105 19.15 -7.80 0.60
CA GLU A 105 19.64 -9.16 0.27
C GLU A 105 18.98 -10.28 1.09
N ALA A 106 18.50 -9.98 2.30
CA ALA A 106 17.82 -10.95 3.16
C ALA A 106 16.31 -11.05 2.89
N GLY A 107 15.79 -10.25 1.96
CA GLY A 107 14.36 -10.06 1.81
C GLY A 107 13.79 -9.15 2.90
N LEU A 108 12.48 -8.96 2.90
CA LEU A 108 11.80 -8.07 3.83
C LEU A 108 10.46 -8.66 4.22
N ARG A 109 10.17 -8.68 5.52
CA ARG A 109 8.86 -9.05 6.06
C ARG A 109 8.33 -7.91 6.91
N LEU A 110 7.14 -7.41 6.59
CA LEU A 110 6.57 -6.24 7.25
C LEU A 110 5.05 -6.31 7.38
N LEU A 111 4.52 -5.55 8.32
CA LEU A 111 3.12 -5.18 8.37
C LEU A 111 2.94 -3.81 7.75
N MET A 112 1.94 -3.65 6.89
CA MET A 112 1.39 -2.36 6.51
C MET A 112 -0.02 -2.25 7.07
N SER A 113 -0.27 -1.13 7.73
CA SER A 113 -1.60 -0.79 8.23
C SER A 113 -2.00 0.56 7.66
N GLY A 114 -3.27 0.73 7.38
CA GLY A 114 -3.80 2.00 6.88
C GLY A 114 -5.22 2.23 7.34
N THR A 115 -5.64 3.47 7.36
CA THR A 115 -7.04 3.83 7.46
C THR A 115 -7.77 3.37 6.20
N MET A 116 -9.04 3.06 6.33
CA MET A 116 -9.88 2.56 5.23
C MET A 116 -10.93 3.61 4.86
N GLU A 117 -10.49 4.88 4.84
CA GLU A 117 -11.33 6.01 4.45
C GLU A 117 -11.63 5.95 2.94
N GLU A 118 -12.88 6.22 2.58
CA GLU A 118 -13.32 6.30 1.19
C GLU A 118 -14.24 7.51 0.93
N PRO A 119 -14.25 8.06 -0.28
CA PRO A 119 -13.41 7.67 -1.42
C PRO A 119 -11.94 8.02 -1.20
N ASP A 120 -11.03 7.24 -1.81
CA ASP A 120 -9.60 7.53 -1.78
C ASP A 120 -9.08 7.92 -3.17
N ILE A 121 -8.09 8.81 -3.16
CA ILE A 121 -7.32 9.20 -4.33
C ILE A 121 -5.87 8.79 -4.07
N THR A 122 -5.35 7.89 -4.89
CA THR A 122 -3.95 7.48 -4.84
C THR A 122 -3.20 8.08 -6.01
N VAL A 123 -2.12 8.79 -5.76
CA VAL A 123 -1.29 9.42 -6.80
C VAL A 123 -0.02 8.61 -7.02
N TYR A 124 0.31 8.35 -8.27
CA TYR A 124 1.49 7.61 -8.74
C TYR A 124 2.37 8.57 -9.56
N PRO A 125 3.26 9.35 -8.89
CA PRO A 125 3.96 10.45 -9.55
C PRO A 125 4.87 9.99 -10.71
N ASP A 126 5.53 8.84 -10.59
CA ASP A 126 6.42 8.32 -11.64
C ASP A 126 5.68 7.86 -12.91
N ARG A 127 4.36 7.80 -12.86
CA ARG A 127 3.49 7.36 -13.96
C ARG A 127 2.56 8.45 -14.45
N ASP A 128 2.65 9.66 -13.89
CA ASP A 128 1.67 10.73 -14.14
C ASP A 128 0.22 10.23 -14.03
N MET A 129 -0.07 9.40 -13.03
CA MET A 129 -1.30 8.63 -12.93
C MET A 129 -1.97 8.87 -11.58
N VAL A 130 -3.29 8.88 -11.59
CA VAL A 130 -4.13 8.89 -10.39
C VAL A 130 -5.06 7.69 -10.38
N GLY A 131 -5.18 7.04 -9.23
CA GLY A 131 -6.18 6.02 -8.95
C GLY A 131 -7.33 6.60 -8.13
N LEU A 132 -8.56 6.31 -8.53
CA LEU A 132 -9.77 6.71 -7.83
C LEU A 132 -10.49 5.47 -7.29
N TYR A 133 -10.82 5.47 -6.00
CA TYR A 133 -11.44 4.32 -5.34
C TYR A 133 -12.62 4.76 -4.48
N ALA A 134 -13.77 4.09 -4.65
CA ALA A 134 -14.94 4.24 -3.79
C ALA A 134 -15.64 2.90 -3.60
N GLY A 135 -16.31 2.72 -2.47
CA GLY A 135 -16.95 1.47 -2.04
C GLY A 135 -16.03 0.55 -1.25
N SER A 136 -14.73 0.61 -1.51
CA SER A 136 -13.69 -0.02 -0.69
C SER A 136 -12.35 0.67 -0.96
N ALA A 137 -11.63 1.05 0.08
CA ALA A 137 -10.34 1.73 -0.03
C ALA A 137 -9.25 0.81 -0.60
N PRO A 138 -8.10 1.34 -1.07
CA PRO A 138 -6.93 0.53 -1.38
C PRO A 138 -6.53 -0.34 -0.20
N GLY A 139 -6.26 -1.62 -0.48
CA GLY A 139 -5.99 -2.60 0.58
C GLY A 139 -7.21 -3.40 1.04
N GLY A 140 -8.43 -2.93 0.82
CA GLY A 140 -9.67 -3.65 1.07
C GLY A 140 -10.10 -4.58 -0.07
N ASP A 141 -11.34 -5.09 0.01
CA ASP A 141 -11.91 -5.97 -1.00
C ASP A 141 -12.20 -5.20 -2.30
N SER A 142 -11.56 -5.61 -3.36
CA SER A 142 -11.73 -4.99 -4.67
C SER A 142 -13.10 -5.28 -5.31
N GLU A 143 -13.79 -6.34 -4.90
CA GLU A 143 -15.12 -6.71 -5.41
C GLU A 143 -16.22 -5.78 -4.86
N GLU A 144 -15.99 -5.16 -3.71
CA GLU A 144 -16.90 -4.18 -3.10
C GLU A 144 -16.79 -2.78 -3.71
N ARG A 145 -15.79 -2.51 -4.57
CA ARG A 145 -15.59 -1.20 -5.17
C ARG A 145 -16.68 -0.83 -6.16
N SER A 146 -17.33 0.30 -5.90
CA SER A 146 -18.25 0.93 -6.85
C SER A 146 -17.53 1.77 -7.91
N LEU A 147 -16.32 2.26 -7.59
CA LEU A 147 -15.41 2.94 -8.51
C LEU A 147 -13.99 2.41 -8.26
N SER A 148 -13.34 1.99 -9.33
CA SER A 148 -11.90 1.67 -9.35
C SER A 148 -11.38 1.96 -10.73
N THR A 149 -10.62 3.05 -10.88
CA THR A 149 -10.11 3.47 -12.18
C THR A 149 -8.76 4.17 -12.05
N TYR A 150 -7.99 4.14 -13.12
CA TYR A 150 -6.73 4.87 -13.25
C TYR A 150 -6.84 5.85 -14.39
N LEU A 151 -6.45 7.10 -14.14
CA LEU A 151 -6.50 8.18 -15.10
C LEU A 151 -5.13 8.84 -15.24
N ASP A 152 -4.84 9.32 -16.44
CA ASP A 152 -3.68 10.15 -16.72
C ASP A 152 -3.91 11.55 -16.13
N LEU A 153 -2.95 12.04 -15.32
CA LEU A 153 -3.01 13.37 -14.71
C LEU A 153 -2.95 14.53 -15.73
N HIS A 154 -2.49 14.25 -16.95
CA HIS A 154 -2.43 15.24 -18.04
C HIS A 154 -3.66 15.25 -18.94
N ALA A 155 -4.62 14.35 -18.73
CA ALA A 155 -5.89 14.30 -19.47
C ALA A 155 -6.94 15.20 -18.84
N GLU A 156 -6.59 16.46 -18.59
CA GLU A 156 -7.50 17.46 -18.04
C GLU A 156 -8.60 17.81 -19.05
N LEU A 157 -9.81 17.92 -18.57
CA LEU A 157 -10.96 18.39 -19.32
C LEU A 157 -11.44 19.70 -18.70
N ASP A 158 -11.87 20.64 -19.55
CA ASP A 158 -12.55 21.82 -19.04
C ASP A 158 -13.96 21.42 -18.57
N TYR A 159 -14.35 21.88 -17.39
CA TYR A 159 -15.67 21.56 -16.82
C TYR A 159 -16.84 22.10 -17.69
N TRP A 160 -16.60 23.17 -18.45
CA TRP A 160 -17.62 23.86 -19.24
C TRP A 160 -17.58 23.51 -20.75
N ASP A 161 -16.59 22.71 -21.18
CA ASP A 161 -16.53 22.26 -22.56
C ASP A 161 -17.49 21.09 -22.83
N ASP A 162 -18.25 21.19 -23.94
CA ASP A 162 -19.20 20.16 -24.42
C ASP A 162 -18.48 19.03 -25.18
#